data_ca728174092a61eead8e1126f1f29297
#
_entry.id   ca728174092a61eead8e1126f1f29297
#
_cell.length_a   1.000
_cell.length_b   1.000
_cell.length_c   1.000
_cell.angle_alpha   90.00
_cell.angle_beta   90.00
_cell.angle_gamma   90.00
#
_symmetry.space_group_name_H-M   'P 1'
#
loop_
_entity.id
_entity.type
_entity.pdbx_description
1 polymer ?
#
loop_
_entity_poly.entity_id
_entity_poly.type
_entity_poly.pdbx_seq_one_letter_code
_entity_poly.pdbx_strand_id
1 'polypeptide(L)'
;MRIDAIGNVGINTTSPESGSLQTISHPGSSKYGLNLDSSNTSGTQYHLQFKRGGTQAGYITSNSATTIAVNNASDERLKENIQNSGSAIQDIKDMQVRQFDWIDGIDTHRDFGFVAQELVNVVPEAVTQGTDELDDNGKPVRSWGVDYSHIVPRLVKVCQEQQTKIEELEARITALETQP
;
A
#
# COMPACT_ATOMS: atom_id res chain seq x y z
N MET A 1 16.10 23.86 14.53
CA MET A 1 14.72 23.55 14.94
C MET A 1 13.99 24.87 15.12
N ARG A 2 12.78 24.98 14.61
CA ARG A 2 11.89 26.13 14.78
C ARG A 2 10.50 25.62 15.17
N ILE A 3 9.82 26.36 16.02
CA ILE A 3 8.40 26.15 16.32
C ILE A 3 7.67 27.40 15.81
N ASP A 4 6.64 27.23 14.99
CA ASP A 4 5.84 28.36 14.50
C ASP A 4 4.79 28.82 15.55
N ALA A 5 4.00 29.86 15.19
CA ALA A 5 3.03 30.46 16.10
C ALA A 5 1.87 29.54 16.50
N ILE A 6 1.63 28.45 15.74
CA ILE A 6 0.58 27.47 15.99
C ILE A 6 1.12 26.14 16.51
N GLY A 7 2.43 26.07 16.80
CA GLY A 7 3.08 24.93 17.45
C GLY A 7 3.68 23.89 16.51
N ASN A 8 3.70 24.10 15.19
CA ASN A 8 4.36 23.17 14.27
C ASN A 8 5.87 23.23 14.39
N VAL A 9 6.52 22.08 14.39
CA VAL A 9 7.97 21.94 14.52
C VAL A 9 8.62 21.80 13.14
N GLY A 10 9.50 22.74 12.80
CA GLY A 10 10.34 22.69 11.61
C GLY A 10 11.78 22.32 11.98
N ILE A 11 12.35 21.33 11.33
CA ILE A 11 13.76 20.97 11.41
C ILE A 11 14.39 21.27 10.05
N ASN A 12 15.41 22.15 10.06
CA ASN A 12 16.08 22.63 8.84
C ASN A 12 15.13 23.27 7.81
N THR A 13 14.05 23.88 8.29
CA THR A 13 13.12 24.71 7.49
C THR A 13 12.65 25.90 8.33
N THR A 14 12.40 27.03 7.67
CA THR A 14 11.80 28.22 8.28
C THR A 14 10.28 28.29 8.07
N SER A 15 9.76 27.44 7.18
CA SER A 15 8.34 27.38 6.83
C SER A 15 7.88 25.92 6.93
N PRO A 16 7.46 25.44 8.12
CA PRO A 16 6.80 24.15 8.25
C PRO A 16 5.58 24.09 7.35
N GLU A 17 5.34 22.94 6.75
CA GLU A 17 4.22 22.74 5.86
C GLU A 17 2.90 22.91 6.62
N SER A 18 1.93 23.59 6.00
CA SER A 18 0.60 23.78 6.58
C SER A 18 -0.10 22.44 6.82
N GLY A 19 -0.63 22.25 8.03
CA GLY A 19 -1.25 21.00 8.46
C GLY A 19 -0.29 19.92 8.98
N SER A 20 1.03 20.18 8.98
CA SER A 20 2.05 19.30 9.54
C SER A 20 2.47 19.73 10.94
N LEU A 21 2.35 18.82 11.92
CA LEU A 21 2.90 19.07 13.27
C LEU A 21 4.44 19.08 13.29
N GLN A 22 5.06 18.37 12.37
CA GLN A 22 6.51 18.32 12.21
C GLN A 22 6.91 18.26 10.73
N THR A 23 7.80 19.15 10.30
CA THR A 23 8.41 19.16 8.98
C THR A 23 9.91 19.03 9.09
N ILE A 24 10.49 18.04 8.43
CA ILE A 24 11.94 17.86 8.30
C ILE A 24 12.31 18.10 6.84
N SER A 25 13.08 19.14 6.56
CA SER A 25 13.59 19.46 5.23
C SER A 25 15.10 19.25 5.17
N HIS A 26 15.58 18.67 4.07
CA HIS A 26 17.01 18.49 3.83
C HIS A 26 17.39 18.94 2.40
N PRO A 27 18.55 19.59 2.23
CA PRO A 27 19.04 19.93 0.90
C PRO A 27 19.79 18.73 0.29
N GLY A 28 19.50 18.40 -0.96
CA GLY A 28 20.28 17.50 -1.80
C GLY A 28 19.87 16.03 -1.78
N SER A 29 20.27 15.32 -2.82
CA SER A 29 19.82 13.98 -3.21
C SER A 29 20.50 12.84 -2.45
N SER A 30 21.55 13.08 -1.67
CA SER A 30 22.34 12.03 -1.00
C SER A 30 22.22 12.06 0.53
N LYS A 31 21.13 12.62 1.06
CA LYS A 31 20.91 12.75 2.52
C LYS A 31 19.54 12.18 2.90
N TYR A 32 19.50 11.56 4.07
CA TYR A 32 18.25 11.11 4.68
C TYR A 32 17.59 12.27 5.44
N GLY A 33 16.29 12.48 5.26
CA GLY A 33 15.53 13.47 6.04
C GLY A 33 15.35 13.05 7.49
N LEU A 34 15.14 11.74 7.73
CA LEU A 34 15.04 11.12 9.04
C LEU A 34 15.81 9.81 9.01
N ASN A 35 16.76 9.65 9.95
CA ASN A 35 17.43 8.38 10.21
C ASN A 35 16.94 7.85 11.56
N LEU A 36 16.38 6.65 11.55
CA LEU A 36 15.92 5.93 12.74
C LEU A 36 16.81 4.70 12.91
N ASP A 37 17.77 4.79 13.80
CA ASP A 37 18.75 3.74 14.07
C ASP A 37 18.47 3.08 15.41
N SER A 38 18.74 1.79 15.51
CA SER A 38 18.73 1.01 16.75
C SER A 38 20.08 0.36 16.94
N SER A 39 20.70 0.61 18.08
CA SER A 39 21.96 -0.03 18.46
C SER A 39 21.83 -1.51 18.79
N ASN A 40 20.60 -2.04 18.89
CA ASN A 40 20.36 -3.44 19.15
C ASN A 40 20.50 -4.25 17.86
N THR A 41 21.31 -5.31 17.89
CA THR A 41 21.66 -6.12 16.73
C THR A 41 20.86 -7.42 16.63
N SER A 42 19.91 -7.67 17.55
CA SER A 42 19.10 -8.89 17.60
C SER A 42 17.62 -8.60 17.83
N GLY A 43 16.76 -9.50 17.34
CA GLY A 43 15.31 -9.40 17.46
C GLY A 43 14.69 -8.33 16.58
N THR A 44 13.38 -8.18 16.66
CA THR A 44 12.59 -7.20 15.90
C THR A 44 12.77 -5.82 16.51
N GLN A 45 13.18 -4.85 15.69
CA GLN A 45 13.30 -3.45 16.07
C GLN A 45 12.11 -2.66 15.51
N TYR A 46 11.40 -1.93 16.37
CA TYR A 46 10.26 -1.09 16.00
C TYR A 46 10.74 0.35 15.80
N HIS A 47 10.71 0.84 14.56
CA HIS A 47 11.18 2.18 14.21
C HIS A 47 10.06 3.22 14.20
N LEU A 48 8.87 2.86 13.69
CA LEU A 48 7.70 3.73 13.69
C LEU A 48 6.46 2.94 14.12
N GLN A 49 5.59 3.57 14.90
CA GLN A 49 4.29 3.03 15.27
C GLN A 49 3.20 4.02 14.89
N PHE A 50 2.17 3.54 14.22
CA PHE A 50 0.98 4.31 13.87
C PHE A 50 -0.18 3.88 14.77
N LYS A 51 -0.84 4.87 15.39
CA LYS A 51 -2.02 4.65 16.24
C LYS A 51 -3.18 5.52 15.81
N ARG A 52 -4.40 5.01 16.02
CA ARG A 52 -5.63 5.77 15.88
C ARG A 52 -6.51 5.49 17.08
N GLY A 53 -6.93 6.53 17.81
CA GLY A 53 -7.74 6.38 19.02
C GLY A 53 -7.08 5.49 20.10
N GLY A 54 -5.73 5.51 20.20
CA GLY A 54 -4.97 4.67 21.15
C GLY A 54 -4.68 3.24 20.65
N THR A 55 -5.41 2.74 19.65
CA THR A 55 -5.22 1.41 19.08
C THR A 55 -4.12 1.45 18.01
N GLN A 56 -3.26 0.43 18.01
CA GLN A 56 -2.20 0.28 17.01
C GLN A 56 -2.82 -0.07 15.64
N ALA A 57 -2.58 0.79 14.65
CA ALA A 57 -3.01 0.57 13.27
C ALA A 57 -1.93 -0.15 12.45
N GLY A 58 -0.66 0.13 12.74
CA GLY A 58 0.46 -0.49 12.05
C GLY A 58 1.81 0.00 12.58
N TYR A 59 2.90 -0.52 12.01
CA TYR A 59 4.26 -0.17 12.40
C TYR A 59 5.26 -0.49 11.29
N ILE A 60 6.44 0.15 11.36
CA ILE A 60 7.60 -0.18 10.53
C ILE A 60 8.68 -0.77 11.43
N THR A 61 9.15 -1.95 11.03
CA THR A 61 10.18 -2.72 11.77
C THR A 61 11.36 -3.09 10.88
N SER A 62 12.47 -3.46 11.53
CA SER A 62 13.52 -4.28 10.92
C SER A 62 13.71 -5.56 11.72
N ASN A 63 13.84 -6.67 11.04
CA ASN A 63 14.10 -7.99 11.65
C ASN A 63 15.55 -8.44 11.44
N SER A 64 16.29 -7.71 10.61
CA SER A 64 17.70 -7.92 10.32
C SER A 64 18.34 -6.61 9.87
N ALA A 65 19.66 -6.60 9.70
CA ALA A 65 20.39 -5.42 9.22
C ALA A 65 20.05 -5.02 7.77
N THR A 66 19.34 -5.84 7.02
CA THR A 66 19.12 -5.65 5.58
C THR A 66 17.65 -5.60 5.16
N THR A 67 16.71 -5.82 6.09
CA THR A 67 15.28 -5.90 5.75
C THR A 67 14.43 -5.01 6.64
N ILE A 68 13.49 -4.33 6.03
CA ILE A 68 12.39 -3.64 6.72
C ILE A 68 11.07 -4.31 6.38
N ALA A 69 10.10 -4.22 7.30
CA ALA A 69 8.72 -4.64 7.07
C ALA A 69 7.77 -3.50 7.45
N VAL A 70 6.79 -3.26 6.58
CA VAL A 70 5.63 -2.40 6.86
C VAL A 70 4.47 -3.31 7.24
N ASN A 71 3.99 -3.17 8.45
CA ASN A 71 3.00 -4.08 9.03
C ASN A 71 1.69 -3.34 9.32
N ASN A 72 0.60 -3.83 8.78
CA ASN A 72 -0.76 -3.44 9.15
C ASN A 72 -1.27 -4.37 10.24
N ALA A 73 -2.04 -3.85 11.18
CA ALA A 73 -2.68 -4.67 12.21
C ALA A 73 -3.67 -5.64 11.56
N SER A 74 -3.58 -6.93 11.91
CA SER A 74 -4.44 -7.99 11.41
C SER A 74 -4.74 -9.05 12.48
N ASP A 75 -4.80 -8.63 13.74
CA ASP A 75 -5.10 -9.48 14.90
C ASP A 75 -6.57 -9.92 14.87
N GLU A 76 -6.81 -11.21 15.08
CA GLU A 76 -8.15 -11.81 15.11
C GLU A 76 -9.07 -11.11 16.12
N ARG A 77 -8.53 -10.71 17.28
CA ARG A 77 -9.26 -10.02 18.36
C ARG A 77 -9.80 -8.64 17.98
N LEU A 78 -9.34 -8.08 16.84
CA LEU A 78 -9.82 -6.83 16.27
C LEU A 78 -10.83 -7.04 15.15
N LYS A 79 -11.27 -8.28 14.93
CA LYS A 79 -12.16 -8.67 13.84
C LYS A 79 -13.40 -9.37 14.38
N GLU A 80 -14.50 -9.20 13.71
CA GLU A 80 -15.75 -9.89 13.97
C GLU A 80 -16.34 -10.46 12.67
N ASN A 81 -17.28 -11.39 12.77
CA ASN A 81 -17.98 -11.99 11.64
C ASN A 81 -17.03 -12.59 10.58
N ILE A 82 -15.97 -13.26 11.03
CA ILE A 82 -14.97 -13.86 10.13
C ILE A 82 -15.63 -15.02 9.36
N GLN A 83 -15.63 -14.90 8.03
CA GLN A 83 -16.21 -15.89 7.12
C GLN A 83 -15.30 -16.08 5.91
N ASN A 84 -15.49 -17.19 5.20
CA ASN A 84 -14.83 -17.41 3.91
C ASN A 84 -15.29 -16.35 2.91
N SER A 85 -14.35 -15.75 2.20
CA SER A 85 -14.66 -14.80 1.12
C SER A 85 -15.38 -15.50 -0.04
N GLY A 86 -16.22 -14.76 -0.76
CA GLY A 86 -16.74 -15.17 -2.04
C GLY A 86 -15.66 -15.31 -3.11
N SER A 87 -16.08 -15.60 -4.36
CA SER A 87 -15.17 -15.62 -5.51
C SER A 87 -14.62 -14.22 -5.82
N ALA A 88 -13.33 -14.17 -6.17
CA ALA A 88 -12.64 -12.95 -6.60
C ALA A 88 -12.30 -12.95 -8.10
N ILE A 89 -12.72 -13.96 -8.86
CA ILE A 89 -12.39 -14.09 -10.29
C ILE A 89 -12.89 -12.89 -11.08
N GLN A 90 -14.11 -12.42 -10.79
CA GLN A 90 -14.68 -11.30 -11.54
C GLN A 90 -13.94 -10.00 -11.24
N ASP A 91 -13.59 -9.73 -9.96
CA ASP A 91 -12.79 -8.55 -9.60
C ASP A 91 -11.48 -8.50 -10.37
N ILE A 92 -10.73 -9.62 -10.40
CA ILE A 92 -9.46 -9.69 -11.13
C ILE A 92 -9.64 -9.50 -12.64
N LYS A 93 -10.73 -9.97 -13.23
CA LYS A 93 -11.03 -9.78 -14.65
C LYS A 93 -11.39 -8.33 -14.98
N ASP A 94 -12.03 -7.63 -14.07
CA ASP A 94 -12.51 -6.26 -14.27
C ASP A 94 -11.44 -5.21 -13.97
N MET A 95 -10.40 -5.57 -13.19
CA MET A 95 -9.25 -4.70 -12.96
C MET A 95 -8.52 -4.40 -14.27
N GLN A 96 -8.29 -3.12 -14.54
CA GLN A 96 -7.56 -2.66 -15.72
C GLN A 96 -6.07 -2.47 -15.37
N VAL A 97 -5.23 -3.42 -15.78
CA VAL A 97 -3.78 -3.24 -15.68
C VAL A 97 -3.33 -2.34 -16.82
N ARG A 98 -2.66 -1.25 -16.48
CA ARG A 98 -2.23 -0.20 -17.41
C ARG A 98 -0.73 -0.09 -17.49
N GLN A 99 -0.28 0.35 -18.64
CA GLN A 99 1.05 0.89 -18.88
C GLN A 99 0.92 2.42 -18.95
N PHE A 100 1.82 3.15 -18.31
CA PHE A 100 1.76 4.62 -18.30
C PHE A 100 3.12 5.25 -18.00
N ASP A 101 3.22 6.55 -18.29
CA ASP A 101 4.33 7.40 -17.89
C ASP A 101 3.87 8.42 -16.85
N TRP A 102 4.73 8.71 -15.87
CA TRP A 102 4.52 9.83 -14.96
C TRP A 102 4.85 11.15 -15.65
N ILE A 103 4.01 12.18 -15.46
CA ILE A 103 4.16 13.47 -16.15
C ILE A 103 5.47 14.20 -15.79
N ASP A 104 5.90 14.08 -14.52
CA ASP A 104 7.07 14.80 -14.03
C ASP A 104 8.08 13.84 -13.40
N GLY A 105 9.03 13.36 -14.17
CA GLY A 105 10.05 12.51 -13.55
C GLY A 105 11.13 12.02 -14.52
N ILE A 106 12.24 11.62 -13.94
CA ILE A 106 13.26 10.82 -14.59
C ILE A 106 12.88 9.36 -14.33
N ASP A 107 12.92 8.50 -15.35
CA ASP A 107 12.47 7.10 -15.27
C ASP A 107 10.97 6.98 -14.91
N THR A 108 10.15 7.51 -15.80
CA THR A 108 8.70 7.71 -15.59
C THR A 108 7.85 6.52 -15.98
N HIS A 109 8.40 5.61 -16.80
CA HIS A 109 7.65 4.51 -17.40
C HIS A 109 7.28 3.42 -16.39
N ARG A 110 6.05 2.90 -16.51
CA ARG A 110 5.55 1.73 -15.79
C ARG A 110 4.84 0.81 -16.77
N ASP A 111 5.34 -0.42 -16.90
CA ASP A 111 4.72 -1.46 -17.73
C ASP A 111 3.43 -2.02 -17.11
N PHE A 112 3.35 -2.03 -15.78
CA PHE A 112 2.23 -2.60 -15.03
C PHE A 112 1.87 -1.71 -13.86
N GLY A 113 0.65 -1.22 -13.86
CA GLY A 113 0.12 -0.43 -12.75
C GLY A 113 -1.39 -0.25 -12.85
N PHE A 114 -1.95 0.44 -11.87
CA PHE A 114 -3.36 0.78 -11.84
C PHE A 114 -3.56 2.29 -11.87
N VAL A 115 -4.64 2.71 -12.51
CA VAL A 115 -5.18 4.06 -12.38
C VAL A 115 -6.22 4.04 -11.27
N ALA A 116 -6.04 4.85 -10.24
CA ALA A 116 -6.88 4.82 -9.04
C ALA A 116 -8.36 5.06 -9.35
N GLN A 117 -8.66 5.98 -10.30
CA GLN A 117 -10.01 6.30 -10.73
C GLN A 117 -10.73 5.15 -11.48
N GLU A 118 -9.97 4.23 -12.08
CA GLU A 118 -10.52 3.00 -12.67
C GLU A 118 -10.70 1.91 -11.60
N LEU A 119 -9.68 1.74 -10.75
CA LEU A 119 -9.66 0.70 -9.72
C LEU A 119 -10.74 0.88 -8.65
N VAL A 120 -11.11 2.11 -8.31
CA VAL A 120 -12.14 2.40 -7.29
C VAL A 120 -13.49 1.77 -7.60
N ASN A 121 -13.79 1.55 -8.88
CA ASN A 121 -15.05 0.94 -9.32
C ASN A 121 -15.09 -0.59 -9.10
N VAL A 122 -13.93 -1.21 -8.88
CA VAL A 122 -13.79 -2.67 -8.70
C VAL A 122 -13.40 -3.00 -7.27
N VAL A 123 -12.42 -2.28 -6.72
CA VAL A 123 -11.86 -2.49 -5.38
C VAL A 123 -11.77 -1.15 -4.64
N PRO A 124 -12.89 -0.58 -4.20
CA PRO A 124 -12.91 0.74 -3.56
C PRO A 124 -12.04 0.81 -2.30
N GLU A 125 -11.92 -0.28 -1.54
CA GLU A 125 -11.07 -0.34 -0.35
C GLU A 125 -9.55 -0.29 -0.64
N ALA A 126 -9.14 -0.55 -1.87
CA ALA A 126 -7.74 -0.38 -2.31
C ALA A 126 -7.41 1.07 -2.69
N VAL A 127 -8.38 1.98 -2.66
CA VAL A 127 -8.22 3.32 -3.19
C VAL A 127 -8.48 4.38 -2.12
N THR A 128 -7.50 5.26 -1.94
CA THR A 128 -7.69 6.52 -1.21
C THR A 128 -8.03 7.60 -2.22
N GLN A 129 -9.25 8.14 -2.15
CA GLN A 129 -9.68 9.19 -3.04
C GLN A 129 -8.98 10.52 -2.71
N GLY A 130 -8.51 11.17 -3.76
CA GLY A 130 -7.95 12.51 -3.72
C GLY A 130 -9.03 13.60 -3.84
N THR A 131 -8.62 14.75 -4.35
CA THR A 131 -9.51 15.88 -4.70
C THR A 131 -9.39 16.19 -6.18
N ASP A 132 -10.43 16.82 -6.74
CA ASP A 132 -10.39 17.36 -8.10
C ASP A 132 -9.74 18.76 -8.15
N GLU A 133 -9.40 19.32 -6.98
CA GLU A 133 -8.75 20.61 -6.83
C GLU A 133 -7.30 20.54 -7.31
N LEU A 134 -6.89 21.51 -8.13
CA LEU A 134 -5.54 21.64 -8.65
C LEU A 134 -4.85 22.83 -7.99
N ASP A 135 -3.56 22.73 -7.81
CA ASP A 135 -2.69 23.84 -7.40
C ASP A 135 -2.39 24.79 -8.57
N ASP A 136 -1.66 25.87 -8.29
CA ASP A 136 -1.28 26.89 -9.28
C ASP A 136 -0.43 26.33 -10.44
N ASN A 137 0.12 25.11 -10.32
CA ASN A 137 0.89 24.41 -11.33
C ASN A 137 0.06 23.37 -12.09
N GLY A 138 -1.24 23.25 -11.80
CA GLY A 138 -2.12 22.28 -12.42
C GLY A 138 -1.99 20.87 -11.86
N LYS A 139 -1.36 20.68 -10.69
CA LYS A 139 -1.24 19.39 -10.01
C LYS A 139 -2.35 19.19 -8.98
N PRO A 140 -2.81 17.96 -8.74
CA PRO A 140 -3.79 17.69 -7.70
C PRO A 140 -3.28 18.14 -6.33
N VAL A 141 -4.08 18.94 -5.61
CA VAL A 141 -3.79 19.33 -4.22
C VAL A 141 -3.67 18.10 -3.32
N ARG A 142 -4.51 17.09 -3.57
CA ARG A 142 -4.41 15.76 -2.96
C ARG A 142 -4.63 14.69 -4.02
N SER A 143 -3.57 13.97 -4.37
CA SER A 143 -3.62 12.89 -5.35
C SER A 143 -4.39 11.68 -4.84
N TRP A 144 -5.03 10.95 -5.75
CA TRP A 144 -5.58 9.63 -5.47
C TRP A 144 -4.43 8.63 -5.27
N GLY A 145 -4.62 7.66 -4.37
CA GLY A 145 -3.64 6.64 -4.04
C GLY A 145 -4.19 5.23 -4.20
N VAL A 146 -3.30 4.28 -4.47
CA VAL A 146 -3.63 2.84 -4.52
C VAL A 146 -2.82 2.11 -3.46
N ASP A 147 -3.52 1.36 -2.62
CA ASP A 147 -2.93 0.39 -1.69
C ASP A 147 -3.01 -1.02 -2.32
N TYR A 148 -1.90 -1.46 -2.88
CA TYR A 148 -1.79 -2.77 -3.52
C TYR A 148 -1.97 -3.95 -2.54
N SER A 149 -1.82 -3.74 -1.24
CA SER A 149 -1.99 -4.80 -0.24
C SER A 149 -3.40 -5.38 -0.21
N HIS A 150 -4.42 -4.59 -0.58
CA HIS A 150 -5.80 -5.05 -0.70
C HIS A 150 -6.07 -5.96 -1.90
N ILE A 151 -5.16 -5.98 -2.88
CA ILE A 151 -5.27 -6.83 -4.08
C ILE A 151 -4.72 -8.22 -3.81
N VAL A 152 -3.70 -8.35 -2.96
CA VAL A 152 -3.02 -9.62 -2.68
C VAL A 152 -3.97 -10.73 -2.20
N PRO A 153 -4.89 -10.52 -1.22
CA PRO A 153 -5.83 -11.56 -0.80
C PRO A 153 -6.76 -12.02 -1.94
N ARG A 154 -7.16 -11.11 -2.85
CA ARG A 154 -7.95 -11.47 -4.03
C ARG A 154 -7.18 -12.36 -4.99
N LEU A 155 -5.92 -12.05 -5.24
CA LEU A 155 -5.04 -12.90 -6.07
C LEU A 155 -4.87 -14.28 -5.46
N VAL A 156 -4.67 -14.38 -4.15
CA VAL A 156 -4.60 -15.68 -3.44
C VAL A 156 -5.89 -16.45 -3.63
N LYS A 157 -7.05 -15.80 -3.47
CA LYS A 157 -8.36 -16.44 -3.65
C LYS A 157 -8.55 -16.97 -5.07
N VAL A 158 -8.20 -16.18 -6.08
CA VAL A 158 -8.28 -16.60 -7.50
C VAL A 158 -7.33 -17.75 -7.79
N CYS A 159 -6.11 -17.76 -7.27
CA CYS A 159 -5.19 -18.89 -7.42
C CYS A 159 -5.78 -20.18 -6.81
N GLN A 160 -6.42 -20.10 -5.63
CA GLN A 160 -7.10 -21.26 -5.02
C GLN A 160 -8.25 -21.77 -5.89
N GLU A 161 -9.07 -20.87 -6.44
CA GLU A 161 -10.20 -21.23 -7.33
C GLU A 161 -9.72 -21.84 -8.64
N GLN A 162 -8.64 -21.30 -9.22
CA GLN A 162 -8.00 -21.85 -10.41
C GLN A 162 -7.41 -23.25 -10.14
N GLN A 163 -6.76 -23.45 -9.00
CA GLN A 163 -6.21 -24.75 -8.62
C GLN A 163 -7.32 -25.81 -8.50
N THR A 164 -8.42 -25.48 -7.81
CA THR A 164 -9.59 -26.37 -7.74
C THR A 164 -10.13 -26.71 -9.14
N LYS A 165 -10.18 -25.70 -10.02
CA LYS A 165 -10.68 -25.92 -11.39
C LYS A 165 -9.76 -26.80 -12.23
N ILE A 166 -8.46 -26.68 -12.04
CA ILE A 166 -7.45 -27.55 -12.69
C ILE A 166 -7.67 -28.99 -12.23
N GLU A 167 -7.78 -29.24 -10.93
CA GLU A 167 -8.00 -30.58 -10.37
C GLU A 167 -9.31 -31.22 -10.89
N GLU A 168 -10.38 -30.45 -10.98
CA GLU A 168 -11.65 -30.90 -11.60
C GLU A 168 -11.49 -31.29 -13.09
N LEU A 169 -10.72 -30.49 -13.84
CA LEU A 169 -10.48 -30.75 -15.26
C LEU A 169 -9.60 -31.97 -15.46
N GLU A 170 -8.54 -32.15 -14.65
CA GLU A 170 -7.69 -33.33 -14.68
C GLU A 170 -8.47 -34.62 -14.37
N ALA A 171 -9.35 -34.57 -13.36
CA ALA A 171 -10.21 -35.69 -13.04
C ALA A 171 -11.17 -36.05 -14.20
N ARG A 172 -11.72 -35.03 -14.89
CA ARG A 172 -12.58 -35.24 -16.05
C ARG A 172 -11.81 -35.82 -17.24
N ILE A 173 -10.61 -35.34 -17.51
CA ILE A 173 -9.74 -35.88 -18.57
C ILE A 173 -9.45 -37.35 -18.30
N THR A 174 -8.97 -37.67 -17.08
CA THR A 174 -8.70 -39.06 -16.68
C THR A 174 -9.92 -39.97 -16.86
N ALA A 175 -11.11 -39.48 -16.47
CA ALA A 175 -12.34 -40.24 -16.65
C ALA A 175 -12.71 -40.46 -18.13
N LEU A 176 -12.42 -39.52 -19.02
CA LEU A 176 -12.66 -39.66 -20.46
C LEU A 176 -11.66 -40.61 -21.12
N GLU A 177 -10.39 -40.56 -20.71
CA GLU A 177 -9.32 -41.43 -21.24
C GLU A 177 -9.46 -42.90 -20.82
N THR A 178 -10.13 -43.13 -19.67
CA THR A 178 -10.39 -44.50 -19.17
C THR A 178 -11.71 -45.09 -19.60
N GLN A 179 -12.52 -44.38 -20.41
CA GLN A 179 -13.71 -44.92 -21.00
C GLN A 179 -13.32 -45.84 -22.20
N PRO A 180 -13.78 -47.08 -22.23
CA PRO A 180 -13.44 -48.02 -23.29
C PRO A 180 -14.05 -47.67 -24.65
#